data_cac482e6350c379e7db72189b583fc60
#
_entry.id   cac482e6350c379e7db72189b583fc60
#
_cell.length_a   1.000
_cell.length_b   1.000
_cell.length_c   1.000
_cell.angle_alpha   90.00
_cell.angle_beta   90.00
_cell.angle_gamma   90.00
#
_symmetry.space_group_name_H-M   'P 1'
#
loop_
_entity.id
_entity.type
_entity.pdbx_description
1 polymer ?
#
loop_
_entity_poly.entity_id
_entity_poly.type
_entity_poly.pdbx_seq_one_letter_code
_entity_poly.pdbx_strand_id
1 'polypeptide(L)'
;NDGLVDEELIEYAAEIKKTGTIIYTIGFFESLSEKSYAQYLMEQIASDGCHYEVADADQLKFFFEDMADQINGQKYIYVRIACPVDVSVSYDGETLDSSEKNLNARTSFGTLTFEENSEKLEAGIDDRVKVLRLKEGTDYDLKIVGTGHGIMNYTIGFMDENGEYSDLRKFKNIKITRKTRIDTGASNSDSSILNIDEDGDGKYDIRLKAEANGYG
;
A
#
# COMPACT_ATOMS: atom_id res chain seq x y z
N ASN A 1 11.56 13.85 -32.99
CA ASN A 1 12.59 12.75 -33.00
C ASN A 1 12.80 12.15 -31.58
N ASP A 2 12.26 12.77 -30.53
CA ASP A 2 12.52 12.32 -29.16
C ASP A 2 11.71 11.05 -28.82
N GLY A 3 10.53 10.85 -29.40
CA GLY A 3 9.68 9.69 -29.12
C GLY A 3 10.24 8.33 -29.56
N LEU A 4 11.09 8.27 -30.58
CA LEU A 4 11.73 7.02 -31.04
C LEU A 4 12.82 6.55 -30.06
N VAL A 5 13.56 7.49 -29.47
CA VAL A 5 14.62 7.18 -28.47
C VAL A 5 14.00 6.62 -27.19
N ASP A 6 12.82 7.10 -26.82
CA ASP A 6 12.13 6.68 -25.61
C ASP A 6 11.52 5.28 -25.75
N GLU A 7 10.97 4.94 -26.94
CA GLU A 7 10.50 3.58 -27.23
C GLU A 7 11.65 2.57 -27.20
N GLU A 8 12.80 2.91 -27.82
CA GLU A 8 13.99 2.07 -27.79
C GLU A 8 14.52 1.86 -26.35
N LEU A 9 14.46 2.89 -25.50
CA LEU A 9 14.89 2.82 -24.11
C LEU A 9 13.98 1.90 -23.30
N ILE A 10 12.66 1.99 -23.47
CA ILE A 10 11.67 1.11 -22.80
C ILE A 10 11.87 -0.34 -23.26
N GLU A 11 12.05 -0.59 -24.58
CA GLU A 11 12.31 -1.93 -25.10
C GLU A 11 13.62 -2.51 -24.55
N TYR A 12 14.68 -1.71 -24.49
CA TYR A 12 15.96 -2.13 -23.92
C TYR A 12 15.85 -2.47 -22.42
N ALA A 13 15.12 -1.65 -21.65
CA ALA A 13 14.82 -1.95 -20.26
C ALA A 13 14.03 -3.26 -20.11
N ALA A 14 13.06 -3.50 -21.00
CA ALA A 14 12.31 -4.74 -20.99
C ALA A 14 13.19 -5.98 -21.30
N GLU A 15 14.17 -5.87 -22.20
CA GLU A 15 15.14 -6.95 -22.46
C GLU A 15 16.03 -7.21 -21.22
N ILE A 16 16.49 -6.16 -20.54
CA ILE A 16 17.26 -6.30 -19.31
C ILE A 16 16.43 -7.01 -18.23
N LYS A 17 15.16 -6.63 -18.04
CA LYS A 17 14.25 -7.29 -17.09
C LYS A 17 14.09 -8.79 -17.34
N LYS A 18 14.06 -9.22 -18.62
CA LYS A 18 14.00 -10.65 -19.00
C LYS A 18 15.20 -11.47 -18.50
N THR A 19 16.31 -10.84 -18.19
CA THR A 19 17.48 -11.51 -17.61
C THR A 19 17.36 -11.75 -16.09
N GLY A 20 16.26 -11.32 -15.47
CA GLY A 20 16.06 -11.33 -14.02
C GLY A 20 16.65 -10.11 -13.30
N THR A 21 17.11 -9.10 -14.07
CA THR A 21 17.61 -7.84 -13.48
C THR A 21 16.44 -6.97 -13.03
N ILE A 22 16.51 -6.49 -11.80
CA ILE A 22 15.55 -5.54 -11.24
C ILE A 22 16.06 -4.12 -11.50
N ILE A 23 15.23 -3.29 -12.13
CA ILE A 23 15.54 -1.89 -12.43
C ILE A 23 14.73 -1.01 -11.49
N TYR A 24 15.43 -0.23 -10.67
CA TYR A 24 14.84 0.81 -9.84
C TYR A 24 15.02 2.17 -10.50
N THR A 25 13.98 2.99 -10.48
CA THR A 25 14.06 4.39 -10.90
C THR A 25 13.61 5.30 -9.78
N ILE A 26 14.34 6.41 -9.58
CA ILE A 26 14.04 7.40 -8.55
C ILE A 26 13.95 8.76 -9.21
N GLY A 27 12.79 9.38 -9.14
CA GLY A 27 12.54 10.73 -9.64
C GLY A 27 12.51 11.76 -8.51
N PHE A 28 13.28 12.84 -8.65
CA PHE A 28 13.20 14.02 -7.78
C PHE A 28 12.30 15.07 -8.43
N PHE A 29 11.13 15.30 -7.88
CA PHE A 29 10.18 16.25 -8.43
C PHE A 29 9.70 17.22 -7.34
N GLU A 30 10.00 18.51 -7.51
CA GLU A 30 9.59 19.56 -6.55
C GLU A 30 8.09 19.88 -6.55
N SER A 31 7.34 19.43 -7.55
CA SER A 31 5.90 19.71 -7.67
C SER A 31 5.21 18.58 -8.46
N LEU A 32 4.25 17.92 -7.82
CA LEU A 32 3.51 16.78 -8.37
C LEU A 32 2.21 17.18 -9.09
N SER A 33 2.08 18.41 -9.56
CA SER A 33 0.80 18.89 -10.12
C SER A 33 0.41 18.29 -11.48
N GLU A 34 1.36 17.76 -12.25
CA GLU A 34 1.10 17.01 -13.50
C GLU A 34 2.21 15.98 -13.69
N LYS A 35 1.88 14.72 -13.99
CA LYS A 35 2.87 13.71 -14.39
C LYS A 35 3.61 14.20 -15.61
N SER A 36 4.89 14.53 -15.43
CA SER A 36 5.75 14.91 -16.55
C SER A 36 6.03 13.68 -17.41
N TYR A 37 6.38 13.91 -18.67
CA TYR A 37 6.78 12.83 -19.57
C TYR A 37 7.96 12.02 -18.99
N ALA A 38 8.87 12.68 -18.28
CA ALA A 38 10.00 12.04 -17.60
C ALA A 38 9.55 11.06 -16.51
N GLN A 39 8.53 11.40 -15.72
CA GLN A 39 7.94 10.49 -14.72
C GLN A 39 7.37 9.24 -15.39
N TYR A 40 6.57 9.44 -16.45
CA TYR A 40 6.04 8.32 -17.22
C TYR A 40 7.14 7.41 -17.76
N LEU A 41 8.19 7.97 -18.34
CA LEU A 41 9.31 7.20 -18.88
C LEU A 41 10.03 6.40 -17.79
N MET A 42 10.31 7.02 -16.65
CA MET A 42 10.95 6.35 -15.51
C MET A 42 10.10 5.21 -14.96
N GLU A 43 8.78 5.39 -14.90
CA GLU A 43 7.82 4.36 -14.50
C GLU A 43 7.83 3.15 -15.49
N GLN A 44 7.90 3.41 -16.81
CA GLN A 44 7.98 2.34 -17.82
C GLN A 44 9.31 1.59 -17.79
N ILE A 45 10.42 2.27 -17.49
CA ILE A 45 11.75 1.67 -17.38
C ILE A 45 11.87 0.82 -16.11
N ALA A 46 11.27 1.22 -15.00
CA ALA A 46 11.33 0.49 -13.73
C ALA A 46 10.74 -0.92 -13.84
N SER A 47 11.24 -1.83 -13.03
CA SER A 47 10.55 -3.09 -12.74
C SER A 47 9.27 -2.81 -11.95
N ASP A 48 8.31 -3.74 -11.96
CA ASP A 48 7.01 -3.56 -11.32
C ASP A 48 7.17 -3.19 -9.83
N GLY A 49 6.57 -2.06 -9.43
CA GLY A 49 6.69 -1.53 -8.07
C GLY A 49 8.05 -0.93 -7.69
N CYS A 50 8.97 -0.74 -8.65
CA CYS A 50 10.31 -0.23 -8.43
C CYS A 50 10.53 1.21 -8.92
N HIS A 51 9.48 1.96 -9.22
CA HIS A 51 9.54 3.40 -9.47
C HIS A 51 9.19 4.18 -8.20
N TYR A 52 10.03 5.14 -7.85
CA TYR A 52 9.87 5.97 -6.66
C TYR A 52 9.95 7.45 -7.01
N GLU A 53 9.02 8.22 -6.47
CA GLU A 53 9.04 9.68 -6.52
C GLU A 53 9.42 10.22 -5.14
N VAL A 54 10.45 11.05 -5.06
CA VAL A 54 10.98 11.60 -3.83
C VAL A 54 10.94 13.11 -3.86
N ALA A 55 10.45 13.72 -2.79
CA ALA A 55 10.44 15.16 -2.61
C ALA A 55 11.64 15.67 -1.82
N ASP A 56 12.28 14.84 -1.00
CA ASP A 56 13.38 15.22 -0.11
C ASP A 56 14.38 14.09 0.17
N ALA A 57 15.47 14.42 0.86
CA ALA A 57 16.55 13.49 1.17
C ALA A 57 16.14 12.40 2.19
N ASP A 58 15.18 12.67 3.07
CA ASP A 58 14.74 11.69 4.06
C ASP A 58 13.91 10.58 3.37
N GLN A 59 13.11 10.95 2.38
CA GLN A 59 12.42 10.00 1.52
C GLN A 59 13.42 9.15 0.71
N LEU A 60 14.49 9.74 0.19
CA LEU A 60 15.52 9.00 -0.54
C LEU A 60 16.18 7.92 0.32
N LYS A 61 16.54 8.24 1.57
CA LYS A 61 17.06 7.27 2.53
C LYS A 61 16.08 6.10 2.72
N PHE A 62 14.82 6.42 2.88
CA PHE A 62 13.73 5.48 3.01
C PHE A 62 13.70 4.45 1.86
N PHE A 63 13.80 4.92 0.60
CA PHE A 63 13.78 4.02 -0.55
C PHE A 63 15.01 3.14 -0.65
N PHE A 64 16.20 3.64 -0.31
CA PHE A 64 17.39 2.80 -0.29
C PHE A 64 17.31 1.70 0.76
N GLU A 65 16.71 1.95 1.92
CA GLU A 65 16.49 0.93 2.94
C GLU A 65 15.46 -0.12 2.48
N ASP A 66 14.37 0.31 1.81
CA ASP A 66 13.37 -0.62 1.24
C ASP A 66 13.98 -1.49 0.14
N MET A 67 14.78 -0.93 -0.75
CA MET A 67 15.54 -1.70 -1.75
C MET A 67 16.51 -2.70 -1.11
N ALA A 68 17.22 -2.30 -0.06
CA ALA A 68 18.13 -3.19 0.66
C ALA A 68 17.37 -4.35 1.32
N ASP A 69 16.22 -4.09 1.91
CA ASP A 69 15.35 -5.10 2.48
C ASP A 69 14.88 -6.11 1.41
N GLN A 70 14.47 -5.63 0.23
CA GLN A 70 14.07 -6.49 -0.89
C GLN A 70 15.23 -7.35 -1.41
N ILE A 71 16.41 -6.75 -1.60
CA ILE A 71 17.62 -7.48 -2.04
C ILE A 71 18.00 -8.56 -1.03
N ASN A 72 17.81 -8.32 0.27
CA ASN A 72 18.05 -9.29 1.33
C ASN A 72 16.95 -10.35 1.49
N GLY A 73 15.95 -10.34 0.60
CA GLY A 73 14.86 -11.32 0.60
C GLY A 73 13.82 -11.09 1.70
N GLN A 74 13.73 -9.88 2.25
CA GLN A 74 12.67 -9.53 3.18
C GLN A 74 11.32 -9.56 2.45
N LYS A 75 10.42 -10.44 2.89
CA LYS A 75 9.05 -10.51 2.40
C LYS A 75 8.14 -9.57 3.16
N TYR A 76 7.06 -9.15 2.50
CA TYR A 76 6.10 -8.21 3.07
C TYR A 76 4.67 -8.71 2.93
N ILE A 77 3.87 -8.39 3.94
CA ILE A 77 2.41 -8.43 3.89
C ILE A 77 1.96 -7.08 3.31
N TYR A 78 1.17 -7.13 2.26
CA TYR A 78 0.59 -5.96 1.61
C TYR A 78 -0.85 -5.77 2.07
N VAL A 79 -1.18 -4.60 2.57
CA VAL A 79 -2.55 -4.23 2.95
C VAL A 79 -2.94 -2.95 2.22
N ARG A 80 -4.04 -3.01 1.48
CA ARG A 80 -4.58 -1.88 0.73
C ARG A 80 -5.99 -1.57 1.20
N ILE A 81 -6.23 -0.33 1.62
CA ILE A 81 -7.50 0.12 2.18
C ILE A 81 -7.96 1.35 1.42
N ALA A 82 -9.05 1.20 0.66
CA ALA A 82 -9.72 2.30 -0.01
C ALA A 82 -10.89 2.78 0.85
N CYS A 83 -10.86 3.97 1.24
CA CYS A 83 -11.54 4.98 2.07
C CYS A 83 -12.99 4.81 2.46
N PRO A 84 -13.63 5.65 3.26
CA PRO A 84 -13.14 6.75 4.07
C PRO A 84 -12.80 6.29 5.49
N VAL A 85 -11.58 5.92 5.72
CA VAL A 85 -11.12 5.39 7.02
C VAL A 85 -9.71 5.87 7.33
N ASP A 86 -9.36 5.89 8.62
CA ASP A 86 -7.97 5.87 9.08
C ASP A 86 -7.61 4.46 9.51
N VAL A 87 -6.32 4.11 9.37
CA VAL A 87 -5.76 2.84 9.83
C VAL A 87 -4.56 3.10 10.71
N SER A 88 -4.44 2.33 11.78
CA SER A 88 -3.26 2.31 12.62
C SER A 88 -2.80 0.87 12.90
N VAL A 89 -1.49 0.69 13.00
CA VAL A 89 -0.84 -0.55 13.41
C VAL A 89 0.35 -0.21 14.29
N SER A 90 0.48 -0.89 15.43
CA SER A 90 1.58 -0.68 16.38
C SER A 90 2.30 -1.99 16.63
N TYR A 91 3.63 -1.91 16.68
CA TYR A 91 4.49 -3.04 17.00
C TYR A 91 5.79 -2.53 17.63
N ASP A 92 6.25 -3.19 18.70
CA ASP A 92 7.49 -2.89 19.42
C ASP A 92 7.69 -1.40 19.81
N GLY A 93 6.59 -0.74 20.17
CA GLY A 93 6.60 0.67 20.59
C GLY A 93 6.59 1.70 19.45
N GLU A 94 6.63 1.28 18.19
CA GLU A 94 6.46 2.12 17.01
C GLU A 94 5.03 2.04 16.49
N THR A 95 4.56 3.06 15.78
CA THR A 95 3.20 3.11 15.20
C THR A 95 3.23 3.70 13.80
N LEU A 96 2.51 3.06 12.89
CA LEU A 96 2.08 3.63 11.61
C LEU A 96 0.62 4.05 11.77
N ASP A 97 0.31 5.32 11.50
CA ASP A 97 -1.03 5.90 11.64
C ASP A 97 -1.35 6.84 10.48
N SER A 98 -2.41 6.52 9.75
CA SER A 98 -2.82 7.32 8.59
C SER A 98 -3.54 8.62 8.95
N SER A 99 -3.95 8.80 10.20
CA SER A 99 -4.52 10.07 10.67
C SER A 99 -3.46 11.17 10.81
N GLU A 100 -2.20 10.78 11.01
CA GLU A 100 -1.05 11.66 10.90
C GLU A 100 -0.78 11.92 9.42
N LYS A 101 -1.04 13.12 8.93
CA LYS A 101 -1.02 13.49 7.51
C LYS A 101 0.36 13.42 6.84
N ASN A 102 1.27 12.61 7.32
CA ASN A 102 2.54 12.33 6.67
C ASN A 102 2.29 11.51 5.39
N LEU A 103 2.80 12.00 4.26
CA LEU A 103 2.62 11.33 2.95
C LEU A 103 3.26 9.94 2.93
N ASN A 104 4.34 9.75 3.69
CA ASN A 104 5.00 8.47 3.84
C ASN A 104 5.49 8.31 5.28
N ALA A 105 5.05 7.27 5.96
CA ALA A 105 5.51 6.91 7.29
C ALA A 105 6.27 5.58 7.24
N ARG A 106 7.35 5.48 8.03
CA ARG A 106 8.16 4.26 8.15
C ARG A 106 8.49 3.96 9.60
N THR A 107 8.52 2.67 9.90
CA THR A 107 8.98 2.08 11.15
C THR A 107 9.95 0.93 10.87
N SER A 108 10.51 0.33 11.90
CA SER A 108 11.34 -0.87 11.77
C SER A 108 10.59 -2.07 11.18
N PHE A 109 9.26 -2.11 11.34
CA PHE A 109 8.40 -3.22 10.95
C PHE A 109 7.62 -3.00 9.65
N GLY A 110 7.60 -1.80 9.07
CA GLY A 110 6.86 -1.57 7.84
C GLY A 110 6.74 -0.12 7.43
N THR A 111 5.91 0.09 6.41
CA THR A 111 5.68 1.38 5.77
C THR A 111 4.19 1.64 5.58
N LEU A 112 3.79 2.92 5.64
CA LEU A 112 2.47 3.41 5.25
C LEU A 112 2.65 4.48 4.17
N THR A 113 2.02 4.25 3.03
CA THR A 113 2.00 5.19 1.90
C THR A 113 0.57 5.48 1.48
N PHE A 114 0.39 6.51 0.64
CA PHE A 114 -0.91 6.91 0.14
C PHE A 114 -0.90 6.91 -1.39
N GLU A 115 -1.94 6.31 -1.98
CA GLU A 115 -2.21 6.37 -3.41
C GLU A 115 -3.44 7.23 -3.68
N GLU A 116 -3.50 7.85 -4.86
CA GLU A 116 -4.72 8.53 -5.29
C GLU A 116 -5.85 7.51 -5.52
N ASN A 117 -7.04 7.87 -5.08
CA ASN A 117 -8.22 7.08 -5.37
C ASN A 117 -8.84 7.54 -6.70
N SER A 118 -9.14 6.58 -7.59
CA SER A 118 -9.86 6.85 -8.84
C SER A 118 -11.32 7.27 -8.61
N GLU A 119 -11.90 6.94 -7.46
CA GLU A 119 -13.25 7.31 -7.07
C GLU A 119 -13.19 8.51 -6.12
N LYS A 120 -13.63 9.70 -6.60
CA LYS A 120 -13.69 10.90 -5.77
C LYS A 120 -14.86 10.81 -4.80
N LEU A 121 -14.56 10.98 -3.51
CA LEU A 121 -15.55 11.09 -2.45
C LEU A 121 -16.02 12.57 -2.25
N GLU A 122 -16.90 12.78 -1.30
CA GLU A 122 -17.39 14.12 -0.95
C GLU A 122 -16.25 15.04 -0.51
N ALA A 123 -16.37 16.33 -0.81
CA ALA A 123 -15.36 17.32 -0.48
C ALA A 123 -15.06 17.35 1.03
N GLY A 124 -13.78 17.29 1.39
CA GLY A 124 -13.30 17.36 2.77
C GLY A 124 -13.07 16.00 3.46
N ILE A 125 -13.31 14.87 2.77
CA ILE A 125 -12.93 13.54 3.22
C ILE A 125 -11.59 13.19 2.57
N ASP A 126 -10.64 12.64 3.34
CA ASP A 126 -9.42 12.08 2.78
C ASP A 126 -9.79 10.78 2.04
N ASP A 127 -9.79 10.84 0.72
CA ASP A 127 -10.16 9.76 -0.17
C ASP A 127 -8.96 8.93 -0.66
N ARG A 128 -7.74 9.27 -0.24
CA ARG A 128 -6.53 8.54 -0.62
C ARG A 128 -6.57 7.11 -0.11
N VAL A 129 -6.10 6.21 -0.94
CA VAL A 129 -5.94 4.80 -0.59
C VAL A 129 -4.74 4.67 0.35
N LYS A 130 -4.92 3.97 1.47
CA LYS A 130 -3.86 3.66 2.42
C LYS A 130 -3.21 2.33 2.03
N VAL A 131 -1.90 2.33 1.89
CA VAL A 131 -1.11 1.13 1.56
C VAL A 131 -0.10 0.89 2.66
N LEU A 132 -0.25 -0.26 3.34
CA LEU A 132 0.70 -0.75 4.32
C LEU A 132 1.52 -1.88 3.70
N ARG A 133 2.84 -1.82 3.90
CA ARG A 133 3.75 -2.93 3.67
C ARG A 133 4.38 -3.29 5.00
N LEU A 134 4.02 -4.45 5.55
CA LEU A 134 4.45 -4.92 6.88
C LEU A 134 5.40 -6.09 6.69
N LYS A 135 6.53 -6.12 7.40
CA LYS A 135 7.51 -7.22 7.30
C LYS A 135 6.86 -8.54 7.69
N GLU A 136 7.02 -9.55 6.87
CA GLU A 136 6.57 -10.92 7.17
C GLU A 136 7.28 -11.52 8.39
N GLY A 137 6.64 -12.49 9.03
CA GLY A 137 7.17 -13.20 10.18
C GLY A 137 6.70 -12.67 11.54
N THR A 138 5.83 -11.67 11.54
CA THR A 138 5.19 -11.09 12.73
C THR A 138 3.69 -11.02 12.52
N ASP A 139 2.93 -11.19 13.60
CA ASP A 139 1.49 -10.97 13.61
C ASP A 139 1.22 -9.51 14.04
N TYR A 140 0.46 -8.80 13.23
CA TYR A 140 0.09 -7.41 13.47
C TYR A 140 -1.40 -7.27 13.73
N ASP A 141 -1.76 -6.40 14.68
CA ASP A 141 -3.14 -5.98 14.90
C ASP A 141 -3.36 -4.61 14.24
N LEU A 142 -4.29 -4.55 13.30
CA LEU A 142 -4.70 -3.33 12.62
C LEU A 142 -6.03 -2.84 13.18
N LYS A 143 -6.08 -1.55 13.47
CA LYS A 143 -7.30 -0.83 13.86
C LYS A 143 -7.70 0.12 12.75
N ILE A 144 -8.93 0.02 12.30
CA ILE A 144 -9.49 0.86 11.23
C ILE A 144 -10.67 1.66 11.80
N VAL A 145 -10.66 2.95 11.57
CA VAL A 145 -11.64 3.89 12.13
C VAL A 145 -12.30 4.66 11.00
N GLY A 146 -13.63 4.63 10.93
CA GLY A 146 -14.38 5.41 9.94
C GLY A 146 -14.22 6.91 10.16
N THR A 147 -13.88 7.64 9.08
CA THR A 147 -13.70 9.11 9.08
C THR A 147 -14.87 9.85 8.40
N GLY A 148 -15.69 9.12 7.66
CA GLY A 148 -16.82 9.64 6.92
C GLY A 148 -17.90 8.61 6.64
N HIS A 149 -18.81 8.94 5.73
CA HIS A 149 -19.79 7.99 5.21
C HIS A 149 -19.32 7.51 3.83
N GLY A 150 -19.36 6.22 3.58
CA GLY A 150 -18.97 5.67 2.28
C GLY A 150 -18.81 4.16 2.29
N ILE A 151 -18.04 3.68 1.34
CA ILE A 151 -17.76 2.26 1.14
C ILE A 151 -16.26 2.06 1.23
N MET A 152 -15.85 1.08 2.04
CA MET A 152 -14.46 0.64 2.14
C MET A 152 -14.26 -0.66 1.33
N ASN A 153 -13.14 -0.72 0.64
CA ASN A 153 -12.58 -1.95 0.11
C ASN A 153 -11.26 -2.23 0.81
N TYR A 154 -11.10 -3.45 1.32
CA TYR A 154 -9.89 -3.91 2.00
C TYR A 154 -9.31 -5.09 1.25
N THR A 155 -8.01 -5.04 0.98
CA THR A 155 -7.27 -6.14 0.37
C THR A 155 -6.03 -6.42 1.20
N ILE A 156 -5.77 -7.69 1.50
CA ILE A 156 -4.51 -8.16 2.06
C ILE A 156 -3.90 -9.19 1.12
N GLY A 157 -2.59 -9.12 0.89
CA GLY A 157 -1.82 -10.02 0.04
C GLY A 157 -0.48 -10.33 0.67
N PHE A 158 0.16 -11.38 0.16
CA PHE A 158 1.43 -11.89 0.67
C PHE A 158 2.43 -11.94 -0.48
N MET A 159 3.67 -11.57 -0.22
CA MET A 159 4.72 -11.61 -1.22
C MET A 159 5.18 -13.07 -1.44
N ASP A 160 5.15 -13.52 -2.67
CA ASP A 160 5.62 -14.84 -3.06
C ASP A 160 7.17 -14.91 -3.21
N GLU A 161 7.67 -16.05 -3.70
CA GLU A 161 9.11 -16.26 -3.90
C GLU A 161 9.70 -15.41 -5.03
N ASN A 162 8.85 -14.90 -5.93
CA ASN A 162 9.24 -14.04 -7.05
C ASN A 162 9.17 -12.55 -6.70
N GLY A 163 8.70 -12.20 -5.50
CA GLY A 163 8.49 -10.82 -5.07
C GLY A 163 7.14 -10.22 -5.52
N GLU A 164 6.24 -11.05 -6.06
CA GLU A 164 4.91 -10.63 -6.45
C GLU A 164 3.90 -10.85 -5.32
N TYR A 165 2.86 -10.02 -5.25
CA TYR A 165 1.80 -10.19 -4.26
C TYR A 165 0.77 -11.21 -4.75
N SER A 166 0.63 -12.29 -4.00
CA SER A 166 -0.28 -13.40 -4.24
C SER A 166 -1.19 -13.63 -3.03
N ASP A 167 -1.97 -14.72 -3.05
CA ASP A 167 -2.89 -15.14 -1.98
C ASP A 167 -3.81 -14.02 -1.49
N LEU A 168 -4.28 -13.18 -2.43
CA LEU A 168 -5.08 -12.00 -2.14
C LEU A 168 -6.41 -12.37 -1.48
N ARG A 169 -6.70 -11.72 -0.35
CA ARG A 169 -8.00 -11.79 0.33
C ARG A 169 -8.64 -10.42 0.26
N LYS A 170 -9.88 -10.38 -0.25
CA LYS A 170 -10.56 -9.14 -0.63
C LYS A 170 -11.89 -9.03 0.10
N PHE A 171 -12.09 -7.93 0.77
CA PHE A 171 -13.35 -7.55 1.39
C PHE A 171 -13.86 -6.31 0.67
N LYS A 172 -15.04 -6.40 0.07
CA LYS A 172 -15.58 -5.34 -0.77
C LYS A 172 -16.91 -4.83 -0.25
N ASN A 173 -17.20 -3.57 -0.56
CA ASN A 173 -18.49 -2.93 -0.30
C ASN A 173 -18.85 -2.85 1.20
N ILE A 174 -17.86 -2.71 2.08
CA ILE A 174 -18.10 -2.55 3.51
C ILE A 174 -18.61 -1.12 3.74
N LYS A 175 -19.80 -1.01 4.30
CA LYS A 175 -20.39 0.29 4.65
C LYS A 175 -19.64 0.90 5.84
N ILE A 176 -19.23 2.15 5.70
CA ILE A 176 -18.49 2.89 6.71
C ILE A 176 -19.27 4.12 7.13
N THR A 177 -19.26 4.37 8.42
CA THR A 177 -19.71 5.60 9.05
C THR A 177 -18.62 6.12 10.00
N ARG A 178 -18.75 7.33 10.52
CA ARG A 178 -17.81 7.86 11.53
C ARG A 178 -17.79 7.07 12.84
N LYS A 179 -18.78 6.23 13.07
CA LYS A 179 -18.87 5.36 14.25
C LYS A 179 -18.17 4.02 14.05
N THR A 180 -18.04 3.59 12.81
CA THR A 180 -17.52 2.27 12.47
C THR A 180 -16.09 2.10 12.98
N ARG A 181 -15.86 0.96 13.64
CA ARG A 181 -14.56 0.49 14.11
C ARG A 181 -14.34 -0.92 13.59
N ILE A 182 -13.16 -1.20 13.10
CA ILE A 182 -12.81 -2.52 12.57
C ILE A 182 -11.49 -2.94 13.15
N ASP A 183 -11.44 -4.13 13.71
CA ASP A 183 -10.22 -4.80 14.12
C ASP A 183 -9.93 -5.97 13.18
N THR A 184 -8.68 -6.06 12.71
CA THR A 184 -8.22 -7.13 11.84
C THR A 184 -6.76 -7.43 12.09
N GLY A 185 -6.34 -8.66 11.78
CA GLY A 185 -4.94 -9.07 11.84
C GLY A 185 -4.28 -9.08 10.46
N ALA A 186 -2.97 -8.82 10.43
CA ALA A 186 -2.12 -9.10 9.28
C ALA A 186 -1.04 -10.09 9.71
N SER A 187 -1.15 -11.33 9.25
CA SER A 187 -0.25 -12.44 9.57
C SER A 187 -0.30 -13.50 8.47
N ASN A 188 0.65 -14.43 8.49
CA ASN A 188 0.70 -15.58 7.57
C ASN A 188 -0.33 -16.69 7.90
N SER A 189 -1.52 -16.33 8.38
CA SER A 189 -2.59 -17.30 8.61
C SER A 189 -3.30 -17.68 7.31
N ASP A 190 -3.98 -18.83 7.29
CA ASP A 190 -4.71 -19.33 6.11
C ASP A 190 -5.89 -18.44 5.70
N SER A 191 -6.33 -17.55 6.58
CA SER A 191 -7.46 -16.64 6.33
C SER A 191 -7.29 -15.31 7.03
N SER A 192 -7.96 -14.30 6.49
CA SER A 192 -8.07 -12.97 7.11
C SER A 192 -9.50 -12.75 7.62
N ILE A 193 -9.61 -12.05 8.74
CA ILE A 193 -10.88 -11.79 9.41
C ILE A 193 -10.99 -10.29 9.69
N LEU A 194 -12.14 -9.70 9.33
CA LEU A 194 -12.54 -8.37 9.77
C LEU A 194 -13.62 -8.49 10.84
N ASN A 195 -13.37 -7.95 12.02
CA ASN A 195 -14.36 -7.81 13.08
C ASN A 195 -14.85 -6.36 13.06
N ILE A 196 -16.12 -6.14 12.78
CA ILE A 196 -16.71 -4.83 12.51
C ILE A 196 -17.71 -4.49 13.62
N ASP A 197 -17.49 -3.37 14.28
CA ASP A 197 -18.43 -2.65 15.14
C ASP A 197 -18.97 -1.48 14.32
N GLU A 198 -20.26 -1.57 13.92
CA GLU A 198 -20.87 -0.61 12.99
C GLU A 198 -21.28 0.69 13.68
N ASP A 199 -21.70 0.63 14.95
CA ASP A 199 -22.30 1.74 15.66
C ASP A 199 -21.38 2.36 16.75
N GLY A 200 -20.23 1.75 17.02
CA GLY A 200 -19.20 2.22 17.94
C GLY A 200 -19.52 1.94 19.39
N ASP A 201 -20.31 0.90 19.68
CA ASP A 201 -20.69 0.49 21.07
C ASP A 201 -19.62 -0.39 21.74
N GLY A 202 -18.59 -0.78 21.01
CA GLY A 202 -17.48 -1.63 21.47
C GLY A 202 -17.75 -3.12 21.33
N LYS A 203 -18.82 -3.52 20.62
CA LYS A 203 -19.11 -4.91 20.29
C LYS A 203 -19.12 -5.11 18.78
N TYR A 204 -18.63 -6.27 18.34
CA TYR A 204 -18.65 -6.58 16.93
C TYR A 204 -20.03 -7.05 16.49
N ASP A 205 -20.61 -6.34 15.52
CA ASP A 205 -21.88 -6.66 14.87
C ASP A 205 -21.69 -7.66 13.72
N ILE A 206 -20.57 -7.55 13.01
CA ILE A 206 -20.28 -8.34 11.82
C ILE A 206 -18.88 -8.94 11.92
N ARG A 207 -18.75 -10.17 11.48
CA ARG A 207 -17.46 -10.85 11.28
C ARG A 207 -17.38 -11.40 9.87
N LEU A 208 -16.48 -10.89 9.08
CA LEU A 208 -16.19 -11.36 7.71
C LEU A 208 -14.92 -12.18 7.70
N LYS A 209 -14.88 -13.22 6.88
CA LYS A 209 -13.70 -14.08 6.71
C LYS A 209 -13.44 -14.31 5.22
N ALA A 210 -12.20 -14.14 4.80
CA ALA A 210 -11.74 -14.49 3.45
C ALA A 210 -10.53 -15.44 3.51
N GLU A 211 -10.58 -16.45 2.67
CA GLU A 211 -9.45 -17.36 2.39
C GLU A 211 -8.58 -16.80 1.26
N ALA A 212 -7.41 -17.42 1.01
CA ALA A 212 -6.54 -17.07 -0.09
C ALA A 212 -7.28 -17.03 -1.44
N ASN A 213 -7.06 -15.95 -2.20
CA ASN A 213 -7.72 -15.65 -3.47
C ASN A 213 -9.26 -15.60 -3.41
N GLY A 214 -9.81 -15.40 -2.20
CA GLY A 214 -11.24 -15.34 -1.91
C GLY A 214 -11.75 -13.96 -1.54
N TYR A 215 -13.06 -13.93 -1.30
CA TYR A 215 -13.79 -12.74 -0.84
C TYR A 215 -14.47 -13.05 0.50
N GLY A 216 -14.45 -12.05 1.40
CA GLY A 216 -15.19 -12.06 2.66
C GLY A 216 -16.43 -11.19 2.61
#